data_8243e9fc5c9450830d959661f4be0fd7
#
_entry.id   8243e9fc5c9450830d959661f4be0fd7
#
_cell.length_a   1.000
_cell.length_b   1.000
_cell.length_c   1.000
_cell.angle_alpha   90.00
_cell.angle_beta   90.00
_cell.angle_gamma   90.00
#
_symmetry.space_group_name_H-M   'P 1'
#
loop_
_entity.id
_entity.type
_entity.pdbx_description
1 polymer ?
#
loop_
_entity_poly.entity_id
_entity_poly.type
_entity_poly.pdbx_seq_one_letter_code
_entity_poly.pdbx_strand_id
1 'polypeptide(L)'
;MTQSDPTTTPPTSPDRTANPEKTLIGFTIGVTAARRADEFAALLERRGATVVHAPAIRIIPLVDDDELERATQAILNQPPDILVATTGIGFRGWVEAADGWGLADDLVDTLGDVRLLAR
;
A
#
# COMPACT_ATOMS: atom_id res chain seq x y z
N MET A 1 43.97 -40.26 -13.38
CA MET A 1 43.54 -38.86 -13.57
C MET A 1 42.47 -38.57 -12.54
N THR A 2 42.84 -37.93 -11.47
CA THR A 2 41.95 -37.53 -10.38
C THR A 2 41.46 -36.12 -10.68
N GLN A 3 40.15 -35.98 -10.97
CA GLN A 3 39.50 -34.69 -10.99
C GLN A 3 39.16 -34.30 -9.58
N SER A 4 39.72 -33.21 -9.12
CA SER A 4 39.33 -32.58 -7.88
C SER A 4 38.11 -31.77 -8.12
N ASP A 5 36.99 -32.14 -7.50
CA ASP A 5 35.77 -31.33 -7.46
C ASP A 5 36.03 -30.05 -6.70
N PRO A 6 35.66 -28.87 -7.24
CA PRO A 6 35.68 -27.65 -6.45
C PRO A 6 34.55 -27.74 -5.44
N THR A 7 34.87 -27.90 -4.18
CA THR A 7 33.96 -27.79 -3.06
C THR A 7 33.33 -26.37 -3.07
N THR A 8 32.11 -26.28 -3.56
CA THR A 8 31.32 -25.08 -3.39
C THR A 8 30.95 -24.96 -1.93
N THR A 9 31.70 -24.17 -1.21
CA THR A 9 31.34 -23.79 0.15
C THR A 9 30.05 -22.97 0.11
N PRO A 10 28.95 -23.38 0.75
CA PRO A 10 27.78 -22.56 0.82
C PRO A 10 28.11 -21.26 1.56
N PRO A 11 27.47 -20.12 1.22
CA PRO A 11 27.72 -18.87 1.90
C PRO A 11 27.44 -19.07 3.39
N THR A 12 28.45 -18.77 4.20
CA THR A 12 28.37 -18.83 5.64
C THR A 12 27.24 -17.93 6.10
N SER A 13 26.20 -18.50 6.66
CA SER A 13 25.14 -17.73 7.32
C SER A 13 25.75 -16.79 8.34
N PRO A 14 25.37 -15.51 8.37
CA PRO A 14 25.92 -14.57 9.36
C PRO A 14 25.65 -15.10 10.77
N ASP A 15 26.67 -15.02 11.60
CA ASP A 15 26.69 -15.48 12.97
C ASP A 15 25.49 -14.90 13.76
N ARG A 16 24.58 -15.78 14.19
CA ARG A 16 23.35 -15.43 14.91
C ARG A 16 23.55 -15.09 16.38
N THR A 17 24.78 -15.03 16.86
CA THR A 17 25.08 -14.83 18.28
C THR A 17 25.28 -13.36 18.68
N ALA A 18 25.23 -12.42 17.73
CA ALA A 18 25.42 -10.99 17.98
C ALA A 18 24.08 -10.28 18.16
N ASN A 19 23.79 -9.87 19.37
CA ASN A 19 22.74 -8.93 19.82
C ASN A 19 21.37 -9.10 19.14
N PRO A 20 20.37 -9.64 19.85
CA PRO A 20 19.03 -9.88 19.28
C PRO A 20 18.32 -8.62 18.72
N GLU A 21 18.85 -7.43 19.05
CA GLU A 21 18.30 -6.16 18.55
C GLU A 21 18.81 -5.78 17.15
N LYS A 22 19.95 -6.35 16.70
CA LYS A 22 20.58 -6.01 15.40
C LYS A 22 20.82 -7.25 14.53
N THR A 23 19.76 -8.00 14.27
CA THR A 23 19.82 -9.26 13.50
C THR A 23 19.94 -9.07 11.99
N LEU A 24 19.80 -7.84 11.49
CA LEU A 24 19.79 -7.53 10.05
C LEU A 24 21.01 -6.73 9.57
N ILE A 25 22.09 -6.71 10.38
CA ILE A 25 23.35 -6.06 9.97
C ILE A 25 23.89 -6.74 8.71
N GLY A 26 24.28 -5.93 7.72
CA GLY A 26 24.84 -6.39 6.45
C GLY A 26 23.78 -6.75 5.39
N PHE A 27 22.48 -6.70 5.74
CA PHE A 27 21.42 -6.89 4.76
C PHE A 27 20.96 -5.56 4.16
N THR A 28 20.79 -5.54 2.86
CA THR A 28 20.10 -4.47 2.13
C THR A 28 18.70 -4.97 1.76
N ILE A 29 17.66 -4.25 2.20
CA ILE A 29 16.26 -4.66 2.03
C ILE A 29 15.54 -3.63 1.19
N GLY A 30 14.97 -4.07 0.06
CA GLY A 30 14.10 -3.26 -0.77
C GLY A 30 12.67 -3.27 -0.22
N VAL A 31 12.09 -2.09 0.03
CA VAL A 31 10.70 -1.93 0.48
C VAL A 31 9.87 -1.39 -0.67
N THR A 32 8.96 -2.21 -1.19
CA THR A 32 8.07 -1.87 -2.32
C THR A 32 6.69 -1.37 -1.88
N ALA A 33 6.42 -1.40 -0.58
CA ALA A 33 5.17 -0.93 -0.02
C ALA A 33 4.99 0.58 -0.26
N ALA A 34 3.77 0.98 -0.61
CA ALA A 34 3.39 2.39 -0.72
C ALA A 34 2.82 2.94 0.60
N ARG A 35 2.19 2.07 1.40
CA ARG A 35 1.60 2.46 2.69
C ARG A 35 2.49 2.04 3.84
N ARG A 36 2.65 2.92 4.82
CA ARG A 36 3.45 2.70 6.03
C ARG A 36 4.90 2.26 5.74
N ALA A 37 5.39 2.64 4.55
CA ALA A 37 6.74 2.28 4.10
C ALA A 37 7.81 2.85 5.05
N ASP A 38 7.65 4.09 5.50
CA ASP A 38 8.61 4.76 6.39
C ASP A 38 8.66 4.11 7.77
N GLU A 39 7.51 3.72 8.33
CA GLU A 39 7.44 3.01 9.61
C GLU A 39 8.11 1.65 9.52
N PHE A 40 7.87 0.94 8.41
CA PHE A 40 8.47 -0.37 8.17
C PHE A 40 9.98 -0.26 7.93
N ALA A 41 10.41 0.73 7.14
CA ALA A 41 11.82 1.02 6.93
C ALA A 41 12.54 1.32 8.27
N ALA A 42 11.97 2.20 9.08
CA ALA A 42 12.54 2.52 10.40
C ALA A 42 12.66 1.29 11.32
N LEU A 43 11.72 0.35 11.24
CA LEU A 43 11.80 -0.91 11.99
C LEU A 43 12.98 -1.78 11.52
N LEU A 44 13.18 -1.89 10.21
CA LEU A 44 14.28 -2.66 9.61
C LEU A 44 15.64 -2.02 9.91
N GLU A 45 15.74 -0.70 9.81
CA GLU A 45 16.97 0.06 10.10
C GLU A 45 17.36 -0.05 11.57
N ARG A 46 16.41 0.00 12.51
CA ARG A 46 16.68 -0.26 13.93
C ARG A 46 17.26 -1.64 14.15
N ARG A 47 16.96 -2.62 13.30
CA ARG A 47 17.52 -3.96 13.32
C ARG A 47 18.82 -4.09 12.56
N GLY A 48 19.37 -2.99 12.03
CA GLY A 48 20.68 -2.92 11.40
C GLY A 48 20.66 -3.09 9.87
N ALA A 49 19.50 -3.18 9.23
CA ALA A 49 19.42 -3.26 7.77
C ALA A 49 19.71 -1.91 7.11
N THR A 50 20.21 -1.96 5.88
CA THR A 50 20.15 -0.84 4.95
C THR A 50 18.85 -0.94 4.16
N VAL A 51 18.04 0.11 4.14
CA VAL A 51 16.74 0.08 3.44
C VAL A 51 16.80 0.89 2.16
N VAL A 52 16.25 0.32 1.09
CA VAL A 52 16.05 0.98 -0.20
C VAL A 52 14.55 1.10 -0.44
N HIS A 53 14.05 2.33 -0.54
CA HIS A 53 12.66 2.58 -0.92
C HIS A 53 12.48 2.42 -2.43
N ALA A 54 11.64 1.47 -2.83
CA ALA A 54 11.32 1.16 -4.22
C ALA A 54 9.79 0.98 -4.38
N PRO A 55 8.98 2.03 -4.14
CA PRO A 55 7.53 1.92 -4.17
C PRO A 55 7.05 1.45 -5.55
N ALA A 56 6.39 0.29 -5.58
CA ALA A 56 5.84 -0.30 -6.80
C ALA A 56 4.51 0.35 -7.21
N ILE A 57 3.82 1.00 -6.27
CA ILE A 57 2.55 1.68 -6.49
C ILE A 57 2.68 3.11 -5.96
N ARG A 58 2.29 4.08 -6.80
CA ARG A 58 2.18 5.47 -6.39
C ARG A 58 0.72 5.77 -6.06
N ILE A 59 0.46 6.27 -4.85
CA ILE A 59 -0.86 6.75 -4.46
C ILE A 59 -0.96 8.21 -4.87
N ILE A 60 -1.87 8.51 -5.79
CA ILE A 60 -2.15 9.88 -6.25
C ILE A 60 -3.48 10.31 -5.62
N PRO A 61 -3.60 11.56 -5.12
CA PRO A 61 -4.87 12.07 -4.63
C PRO A 61 -5.95 12.01 -5.72
N LEU A 62 -7.11 11.44 -5.40
CA LEU A 62 -8.22 11.28 -6.35
C LEU A 62 -8.99 12.59 -6.60
N VAL A 63 -8.73 13.63 -5.81
CA VAL A 63 -9.38 14.95 -5.98
C VAL A 63 -9.07 15.60 -7.34
N ASP A 64 -7.93 15.23 -7.95
CA ASP A 64 -7.52 15.72 -9.28
C ASP A 64 -8.01 14.82 -10.43
N ASP A 65 -8.87 13.85 -10.15
CA ASP A 65 -9.41 12.91 -11.13
C ASP A 65 -10.75 13.40 -11.66
N ASP A 66 -10.73 14.10 -12.78
CA ASP A 66 -11.92 14.66 -13.44
C ASP A 66 -12.91 13.56 -13.88
N GLU A 67 -12.44 12.36 -14.17
CA GLU A 67 -13.30 11.24 -14.56
C GLU A 67 -14.08 10.73 -13.33
N LEU A 68 -13.41 10.61 -12.20
CA LEU A 68 -14.03 10.22 -10.94
C LEU A 68 -15.04 11.29 -10.47
N GLU A 69 -14.71 12.56 -10.61
CA GLU A 69 -15.65 13.66 -10.29
C GLU A 69 -16.92 13.59 -11.13
N ARG A 70 -16.76 13.44 -12.43
CA ARG A 70 -17.92 13.30 -13.35
C ARG A 70 -18.76 12.06 -13.05
N ALA A 71 -18.11 10.93 -12.74
CA ALA A 71 -18.81 9.71 -12.34
C ALA A 71 -19.57 9.91 -11.02
N THR A 72 -18.98 10.62 -10.06
CA THR A 72 -19.62 10.96 -8.79
C THR A 72 -20.85 11.82 -9.02
N GLN A 73 -20.76 12.85 -9.82
CA GLN A 73 -21.92 13.71 -10.18
C GLN A 73 -23.02 12.91 -10.88
N ALA A 74 -22.65 11.97 -11.75
CA ALA A 74 -23.63 11.10 -12.41
C ALA A 74 -24.36 10.20 -11.40
N ILE A 75 -23.67 9.67 -10.41
CA ILE A 75 -24.26 8.87 -9.31
C ILE A 75 -25.22 9.73 -8.46
N LEU A 76 -24.86 10.97 -8.16
CA LEU A 76 -25.73 11.88 -7.42
C LEU A 76 -27.02 12.22 -8.20
N ASN A 77 -26.90 12.40 -9.52
CA ASN A 77 -28.04 12.71 -10.37
C ASN A 77 -28.96 11.50 -10.63
N GLN A 78 -28.37 10.31 -10.70
CA GLN A 78 -29.09 9.06 -10.92
C GLN A 78 -28.46 7.96 -10.06
N PRO A 79 -28.89 7.83 -8.80
CA PRO A 79 -28.34 6.84 -7.89
C PRO A 79 -28.53 5.41 -8.41
N PRO A 80 -27.50 4.55 -8.30
CA PRO A 80 -27.62 3.14 -8.65
C PRO A 80 -28.45 2.39 -7.59
N ASP A 81 -29.04 1.26 -7.98
CA ASP A 81 -29.71 0.37 -7.01
C ASP A 81 -28.73 -0.30 -6.08
N ILE A 82 -27.54 -0.63 -6.58
CA ILE A 82 -26.48 -1.35 -5.85
C ILE A 82 -25.13 -0.69 -6.13
N LEU A 83 -24.37 -0.44 -5.08
CA LEU A 83 -22.97 -0.04 -5.16
C LEU A 83 -22.07 -1.14 -4.55
N VAL A 84 -20.98 -1.47 -5.23
CA VAL A 84 -20.01 -2.46 -4.76
C VAL A 84 -18.69 -1.78 -4.44
N ALA A 85 -18.30 -1.80 -3.16
CA ALA A 85 -17.01 -1.33 -2.71
C ALA A 85 -16.05 -2.52 -2.51
N THR A 86 -15.09 -2.69 -3.41
CA THR A 86 -14.17 -3.84 -3.38
C THR A 86 -13.05 -3.69 -2.35
N THR A 87 -12.71 -2.46 -1.95
CA THR A 87 -11.70 -2.16 -0.93
C THR A 87 -12.10 -0.98 -0.07
N GLY A 88 -11.87 -1.07 1.23
CA GLY A 88 -12.12 0.03 2.15
C GLY A 88 -11.27 1.27 1.87
N ILE A 89 -10.03 1.07 1.38
CA ILE A 89 -9.16 2.21 1.02
C ILE A 89 -9.66 2.95 -0.22
N GLY A 90 -10.16 2.23 -1.23
CA GLY A 90 -10.72 2.85 -2.42
C GLY A 90 -11.99 3.63 -2.10
N PHE A 91 -12.87 3.07 -1.28
CA PHE A 91 -14.09 3.74 -0.85
C PHE A 91 -13.78 5.02 -0.04
N ARG A 92 -12.85 4.94 0.92
CA ARG A 92 -12.42 6.11 1.70
C ARG A 92 -11.81 7.18 0.82
N GLY A 93 -10.90 6.81 -0.09
CA GLY A 93 -10.30 7.75 -1.04
C GLY A 93 -11.33 8.45 -1.92
N TRP A 94 -12.39 7.75 -2.31
CA TRP A 94 -13.48 8.36 -3.06
C TRP A 94 -14.27 9.38 -2.24
N VAL A 95 -14.61 9.07 -0.98
CA VAL A 95 -15.29 10.02 -0.09
C VAL A 95 -14.40 11.23 0.21
N GLU A 96 -13.10 11.03 0.42
CA GLU A 96 -12.14 12.13 0.61
C GLU A 96 -12.03 13.01 -0.65
N ALA A 97 -12.06 12.44 -1.84
CA ALA A 97 -12.09 13.20 -3.09
C ALA A 97 -13.39 13.99 -3.23
N ALA A 98 -14.53 13.36 -2.92
CA ALA A 98 -15.83 14.04 -2.92
C ALA A 98 -15.87 15.23 -1.94
N ASP A 99 -15.21 15.11 -0.80
CA ASP A 99 -15.05 16.23 0.15
C ASP A 99 -14.27 17.39 -0.49
N GLY A 100 -13.18 17.08 -1.20
CA GLY A 100 -12.41 18.08 -1.95
C GLY A 100 -13.20 18.81 -3.04
N TRP A 101 -14.24 18.18 -3.60
CA TRP A 101 -15.17 18.80 -4.57
C TRP A 101 -16.40 19.44 -3.92
N GLY A 102 -16.55 19.33 -2.60
CA GLY A 102 -17.73 19.82 -1.86
C GLY A 102 -18.97 18.94 -2.05
N LEU A 103 -18.79 17.66 -2.44
CA LEU A 103 -19.87 16.70 -2.72
C LEU A 103 -20.02 15.60 -1.67
N ALA A 104 -19.24 15.64 -0.58
CA ALA A 104 -19.20 14.55 0.39
C ALA A 104 -20.55 14.32 1.08
N ASP A 105 -21.19 15.39 1.53
CA ASP A 105 -22.49 15.29 2.24
C ASP A 105 -23.57 14.73 1.31
N ASP A 106 -23.67 15.25 0.10
CA ASP A 106 -24.62 14.78 -0.92
C ASP A 106 -24.35 13.31 -1.27
N LEU A 107 -23.07 12.91 -1.35
CA LEU A 107 -22.69 11.54 -1.63
C LEU A 107 -23.10 10.59 -0.50
N VAL A 108 -22.81 10.95 0.74
CA VAL A 108 -23.18 10.13 1.91
C VAL A 108 -24.69 9.98 2.03
N ASP A 109 -25.45 11.06 1.84
CA ASP A 109 -26.90 11.03 1.87
C ASP A 109 -27.47 10.14 0.76
N THR A 110 -26.95 10.29 -0.46
CA THR A 110 -27.37 9.45 -1.60
C THR A 110 -27.06 7.96 -1.34
N LEU A 111 -25.89 7.65 -0.83
CA LEU A 111 -25.47 6.27 -0.54
C LEU A 111 -26.25 5.65 0.63
N GLY A 112 -26.87 6.45 1.49
CA GLY A 112 -27.75 5.97 2.55
C GLY A 112 -28.96 5.21 2.05
N ASP A 113 -29.42 5.54 0.84
CA ASP A 113 -30.57 4.90 0.17
C ASP A 113 -30.16 3.80 -0.83
N VAL A 114 -28.87 3.65 -1.08
CA VAL A 114 -28.31 2.67 -2.03
C VAL A 114 -27.90 1.40 -1.29
N ARG A 115 -28.16 0.24 -1.90
CA ARG A 115 -27.66 -1.03 -1.36
C ARG A 115 -26.14 -1.13 -1.53
N LEU A 116 -25.40 -0.92 -0.44
CA LEU A 116 -23.95 -1.01 -0.42
C LEU A 116 -23.49 -2.44 -0.12
N LEU A 117 -22.70 -3.02 -1.03
CA LEU A 117 -21.99 -4.27 -0.84
C LEU A 117 -20.51 -3.97 -0.64
N ALA A 118 -19.94 -4.39 0.49
CA ALA A 118 -18.53 -4.21 0.82
C ALA A 118 -17.81 -5.55 0.91
N ARG A 119 -16.54 -5.56 0.50
CA ARG A 119 -15.65 -6.71 0.63
C ARG A 119 -14.52 -6.40 1.61
#